data_61c40972af1a1990ee76e2fe925d5526
#
_entry.id   61c40972af1a1990ee76e2fe925d5526
#
_cell.length_a   1.000
_cell.length_b   1.000
_cell.length_c   1.000
_cell.angle_alpha   90.00
_cell.angle_beta   90.00
_cell.angle_gamma   90.00
#
_symmetry.space_group_name_H-M   'P 1'
#
loop_
_entity.id
_entity.type
_entity.pdbx_description
1 polymer ?
#
loop_
_entity_poly.entity_id
_entity_poly.type
_entity_poly.pdbx_seq_one_letter_code
_entity_poly.pdbx_strand_id
1 'polypeptide(L)'
;MTTQHLEEINEDTIRSMRKAAEYFEKNPVLYTHPISKKTKAIARIGLRATYFLPARDREIRLRMLQAIEAVREAFGEKLRWIVLEGGKVKAYRPDPLAAESLLDRYKGDFGVYMGSSDIENAEGLQDFQAKFFCQQYFGPNVPVMDAFEFHVPLSWSIGNAEQGGFTGLAAKVADIIKPDWGTAGFSLTILMGHMNAEPRTALYPVLQKYPGLDCGDALRDTNEFPDGMGSVNWISWVSDKLLKRTGEREAVRTSLRGQPGSEQVKVAELDWGMVFQAGALPGLGDNGDPGTLPAYKVVARTLKPLRAPKARGFAISSEALNADDEDIGKNERRAWVARFD
;
A
#
# COMPACT_ATOMS: atom_id res chain seq x y z
N MET A 1 5.39 22.10 5.30
CA MET A 1 5.86 21.80 6.67
C MET A 1 6.65 20.52 6.63
N THR A 2 7.88 20.61 7.02
CA THR A 2 8.97 19.71 6.75
C THR A 2 8.88 18.41 7.55
N THR A 3 9.38 17.36 6.96
CA THR A 3 9.75 16.00 7.39
C THR A 3 10.41 15.85 8.79
N GLN A 4 10.43 16.87 9.63
CA GLN A 4 11.15 16.95 10.90
C GLN A 4 10.52 16.16 12.08
N HIS A 5 9.42 15.43 11.88
CA HIS A 5 8.72 14.76 12.98
C HIS A 5 8.85 13.23 13.01
N LEU A 6 9.67 12.67 12.12
CA LEU A 6 9.94 11.22 12.16
C LEU A 6 11.24 11.01 12.95
N GLU A 7 11.22 10.14 13.96
CA GLU A 7 12.36 9.88 14.86
C GLU A 7 13.66 9.62 14.10
N GLU A 8 14.77 10.17 14.61
CA GLU A 8 16.12 9.72 14.28
C GLU A 8 16.26 8.24 14.67
N ILE A 9 16.47 7.41 13.68
CA ILE A 9 16.65 5.97 13.84
C ILE A 9 18.08 5.75 14.33
N ASN A 10 18.26 5.14 15.49
CA ASN A 10 19.59 4.87 16.04
C ASN A 10 20.36 3.78 15.27
N GLU A 11 21.69 3.71 15.41
CA GLU A 11 22.54 2.81 14.65
C GLU A 11 22.21 1.32 14.85
N ASP A 12 21.81 0.89 16.04
CA ASP A 12 21.46 -0.52 16.31
C ASP A 12 20.19 -0.91 15.58
N THR A 13 19.26 0.01 15.49
CA THR A 13 18.05 -0.11 14.73
C THR A 13 18.35 -0.24 13.23
N ILE A 14 19.22 0.62 12.70
CA ILE A 14 19.68 0.55 11.29
C ILE A 14 20.34 -0.80 11.01
N ARG A 15 21.18 -1.29 11.94
CA ARG A 15 21.83 -2.60 11.82
C ARG A 15 20.82 -3.75 11.77
N SER A 16 19.81 -3.71 12.63
CA SER A 16 18.73 -4.71 12.65
C SER A 16 17.92 -4.69 11.37
N MET A 17 17.57 -3.49 10.87
CA MET A 17 16.90 -3.32 9.60
C MET A 17 17.71 -3.85 8.41
N ARG A 18 19.03 -3.62 8.39
CA ARG A 18 19.90 -4.17 7.32
C ARG A 18 19.87 -5.69 7.27
N LYS A 19 19.94 -6.36 8.43
CA LYS A 19 19.80 -7.83 8.49
C LYS A 19 18.46 -8.31 8.00
N ALA A 20 17.38 -7.63 8.39
CA ALA A 20 16.03 -7.95 7.91
C ALA A 20 15.91 -7.74 6.39
N ALA A 21 16.45 -6.64 5.86
CA ALA A 21 16.46 -6.36 4.43
C ALA A 21 17.15 -7.47 3.64
N GLU A 22 18.38 -7.83 4.06
CA GLU A 22 19.13 -8.92 3.42
C GLU A 22 18.36 -10.24 3.44
N TYR A 23 17.69 -10.55 4.55
CA TYR A 23 16.88 -11.76 4.65
C TYR A 23 15.70 -11.75 3.69
N PHE A 24 14.89 -10.69 3.69
CA PHE A 24 13.68 -10.62 2.87
C PHE A 24 13.98 -10.52 1.37
N GLU A 25 15.06 -9.85 0.99
CA GLU A 25 15.45 -9.72 -0.41
C GLU A 25 16.02 -11.05 -0.97
N LYS A 26 16.69 -11.84 -0.13
CA LYS A 26 17.22 -13.16 -0.52
C LYS A 26 16.19 -14.30 -0.42
N ASN A 27 15.10 -14.11 0.33
CA ASN A 27 14.10 -15.15 0.60
C ASN A 27 12.70 -14.74 0.11
N PRO A 28 12.45 -14.74 -1.18
CA PRO A 28 11.13 -14.49 -1.73
C PRO A 28 10.17 -15.64 -1.36
N VAL A 29 8.88 -15.35 -1.34
CA VAL A 29 7.85 -16.39 -1.24
C VAL A 29 7.85 -17.20 -2.52
N LEU A 30 8.02 -18.50 -2.38
CA LEU A 30 8.10 -19.43 -3.51
C LEU A 30 6.77 -20.18 -3.65
N TYR A 31 6.38 -20.41 -4.89
CA TYR A 31 5.28 -21.29 -5.26
C TYR A 31 5.78 -22.39 -6.18
N THR A 32 5.45 -23.64 -5.85
CA THR A 32 5.74 -24.79 -6.70
C THR A 32 4.45 -25.28 -7.34
N HIS A 33 4.40 -25.19 -8.66
CA HIS A 33 3.21 -25.61 -9.40
C HIS A 33 2.96 -27.12 -9.22
N PRO A 34 1.76 -27.56 -8.82
CA PRO A 34 1.52 -28.94 -8.40
C PRO A 34 1.74 -29.98 -9.51
N ILE A 35 1.47 -29.61 -10.76
CA ILE A 35 1.60 -30.51 -11.92
C ILE A 35 3.01 -30.44 -12.52
N SER A 36 3.46 -29.26 -12.91
CA SER A 36 4.75 -29.11 -13.62
C SER A 36 5.96 -29.19 -12.70
N LYS A 37 5.75 -29.15 -11.37
CA LYS A 37 6.81 -29.11 -10.35
C LYS A 37 7.79 -27.94 -10.48
N LYS A 38 7.50 -26.98 -11.34
CA LYS A 38 8.33 -25.76 -11.48
C LYS A 38 8.10 -24.84 -10.29
N THR A 39 9.19 -24.41 -9.69
CA THR A 39 9.17 -23.43 -8.59
C THR A 39 9.50 -22.04 -9.13
N LYS A 40 8.72 -21.04 -8.72
CA LYS A 40 8.97 -19.63 -9.03
C LYS A 40 8.76 -18.75 -7.80
N ALA A 41 9.47 -17.64 -7.74
CA ALA A 41 9.20 -16.60 -6.77
C ALA A 41 7.92 -15.86 -7.16
N ILE A 42 6.99 -15.73 -6.22
CA ILE A 42 5.67 -15.13 -6.47
C ILE A 42 5.44 -13.83 -5.70
N ALA A 43 6.14 -13.65 -4.58
CA ALA A 43 6.09 -12.43 -3.80
C ALA A 43 7.39 -12.19 -3.05
N ARG A 44 7.60 -10.95 -2.64
CA ARG A 44 8.70 -10.52 -1.79
C ARG A 44 8.18 -9.57 -0.73
N ILE A 45 8.77 -9.59 0.47
CA ILE A 45 8.47 -8.60 1.50
C ILE A 45 9.32 -7.35 1.25
N GLY A 46 8.67 -6.22 1.22
CA GLY A 46 9.29 -4.90 1.07
C GLY A 46 8.44 -3.83 1.73
N LEU A 47 8.69 -2.57 1.37
CA LEU A 47 7.91 -1.44 1.86
C LEU A 47 7.00 -0.92 0.75
N ARG A 48 5.73 -0.66 1.09
CA ARG A 48 4.73 -0.13 0.18
C ARG A 48 3.98 1.03 0.81
N ALA A 49 3.70 2.04 0.03
CA ALA A 49 2.72 3.08 0.34
C ALA A 49 1.58 3.00 -0.67
N THR A 50 0.35 3.04 -0.17
CA THR A 50 -0.88 2.99 -0.96
C THR A 50 -1.81 4.11 -0.52
N TYR A 51 -2.39 4.82 -1.47
CA TYR A 51 -3.25 5.97 -1.25
C TYR A 51 -4.52 5.84 -2.06
N PHE A 52 -5.65 6.19 -1.46
CA PHE A 52 -6.97 6.13 -2.06
C PHE A 52 -7.57 7.52 -2.12
N LEU A 53 -8.11 7.87 -3.28
CA LEU A 53 -8.55 9.21 -3.61
C LEU A 53 -9.96 9.17 -4.22
N PRO A 54 -10.74 10.26 -4.14
CA PRO A 54 -11.98 10.35 -4.88
C PRO A 54 -11.74 10.14 -6.37
N ALA A 55 -12.49 9.22 -6.96
CA ALA A 55 -12.39 8.94 -8.39
C ALA A 55 -13.01 10.06 -9.24
N ARG A 56 -12.64 10.08 -10.53
CA ARG A 56 -13.22 10.93 -11.57
C ARG A 56 -12.94 12.42 -11.45
N ASP A 57 -12.03 12.82 -10.59
CA ASP A 57 -11.61 14.20 -10.41
C ASP A 57 -10.32 14.46 -11.20
N ARG A 58 -10.38 15.37 -12.19
CA ARG A 58 -9.24 15.69 -13.06
C ARG A 58 -8.08 16.31 -12.29
N GLU A 59 -8.36 17.15 -11.31
CA GLU A 59 -7.31 17.79 -10.50
C GLU A 59 -6.59 16.75 -9.63
N ILE A 60 -7.32 15.81 -9.05
CA ILE A 60 -6.74 14.69 -8.31
C ILE A 60 -5.84 13.87 -9.22
N ARG A 61 -6.28 13.57 -10.42
CA ARG A 61 -5.47 12.82 -11.41
C ARG A 61 -4.20 13.56 -11.83
N LEU A 62 -4.25 14.88 -11.98
CA LEU A 62 -3.04 15.70 -12.20
C LEU A 62 -2.07 15.59 -11.02
N ARG A 63 -2.55 15.63 -9.79
CA ARG A 63 -1.72 15.41 -8.59
C ARG A 63 -1.11 14.00 -8.56
N MET A 64 -1.84 12.99 -9.00
CA MET A 64 -1.29 11.62 -9.13
C MET A 64 -0.14 11.58 -10.16
N LEU A 65 -0.23 12.32 -11.26
CA LEU A 65 0.89 12.45 -12.21
C LEU A 65 2.09 13.18 -11.61
N GLN A 66 1.87 14.21 -10.81
CA GLN A 66 2.95 14.88 -10.06
C GLN A 66 3.59 13.92 -9.03
N ALA A 67 2.78 13.08 -8.39
CA ALA A 67 3.27 12.07 -7.46
C ALA A 67 4.13 11.00 -8.16
N ILE A 68 3.74 10.55 -9.37
CA ILE A 68 4.56 9.61 -10.14
C ILE A 68 5.91 10.23 -10.49
N GLU A 69 5.97 11.53 -10.81
CA GLU A 69 7.23 12.23 -11.04
C GLU A 69 8.11 12.28 -9.78
N ALA A 70 7.52 12.55 -8.61
CA ALA A 70 8.26 12.51 -7.36
C ALA A 70 8.84 11.12 -7.05
N VAL A 71 8.07 10.06 -7.32
CA VAL A 71 8.55 8.68 -7.19
C VAL A 71 9.64 8.37 -8.21
N ARG A 72 9.48 8.81 -9.44
CA ARG A 72 10.49 8.65 -10.50
C ARG A 72 11.81 9.33 -10.14
N GLU A 73 11.76 10.56 -9.64
CA GLU A 73 12.95 11.27 -9.17
C GLU A 73 13.67 10.49 -8.06
N ALA A 74 12.92 9.96 -7.08
CA ALA A 74 13.48 9.21 -5.96
C ALA A 74 14.06 7.84 -6.39
N PHE A 75 13.47 7.21 -7.40
CA PHE A 75 13.93 5.91 -7.89
C PHE A 75 15.04 6.03 -8.95
N GLY A 76 15.17 7.21 -9.59
CA GLY A 76 16.14 7.44 -10.65
C GLY A 76 16.03 6.42 -11.78
N GLU A 77 17.14 5.84 -12.18
CA GLU A 77 17.20 4.83 -13.27
C GLU A 77 16.67 3.45 -12.89
N LYS A 78 16.10 3.28 -11.67
CA LYS A 78 15.54 1.99 -11.25
C LYS A 78 14.27 1.63 -12.00
N LEU A 79 13.48 2.61 -12.45
CA LEU A 79 12.30 2.34 -13.29
C LEU A 79 12.72 2.19 -14.74
N ARG A 80 12.52 1.01 -15.31
CA ARG A 80 13.00 0.64 -16.64
C ARG A 80 11.89 0.54 -17.67
N TRP A 81 10.67 0.25 -17.26
CA TRP A 81 9.56 0.07 -18.18
C TRP A 81 8.26 0.70 -17.65
N ILE A 82 7.36 0.95 -18.58
CA ILE A 82 6.02 1.46 -18.33
C ILE A 82 5.00 0.66 -19.15
N VAL A 83 3.86 0.40 -18.55
CA VAL A 83 2.65 -0.10 -19.20
C VAL A 83 1.52 0.87 -18.91
N LEU A 84 0.82 1.25 -19.95
CA LEU A 84 -0.50 1.88 -19.85
C LEU A 84 -1.54 0.77 -19.98
N GLU A 85 -2.61 0.82 -19.19
CA GLU A 85 -3.64 -0.22 -19.19
C GLU A 85 -4.13 -0.52 -20.61
N GLY A 86 -4.22 -1.82 -20.94
CA GLY A 86 -4.53 -2.28 -22.28
C GLY A 86 -3.40 -2.13 -23.31
N GLY A 87 -2.25 -1.59 -22.89
CA GLY A 87 -1.09 -1.37 -23.73
C GLY A 87 -0.01 -2.44 -23.62
N LYS A 88 1.00 -2.33 -24.47
CA LYS A 88 2.21 -3.16 -24.40
C LYS A 88 3.22 -2.53 -23.43
N VAL A 89 4.04 -3.38 -22.82
CA VAL A 89 5.24 -2.94 -22.06
C VAL A 89 6.17 -2.16 -23.00
N LYS A 90 6.60 -1.00 -22.55
CA LYS A 90 7.55 -0.13 -23.27
C LYS A 90 8.70 0.26 -22.36
N ALA A 91 9.87 0.50 -22.94
CA ALA A 91 10.96 1.13 -22.20
C ALA A 91 10.49 2.47 -21.64
N TYR A 92 10.74 2.67 -20.35
CA TYR A 92 10.40 3.94 -19.72
C TYR A 92 11.35 5.03 -20.22
N ARG A 93 10.78 6.09 -20.75
CA ARG A 93 11.50 7.31 -21.12
C ARG A 93 10.77 8.47 -20.44
N PRO A 94 11.45 9.24 -19.61
CA PRO A 94 10.86 10.41 -18.97
C PRO A 94 10.41 11.41 -20.05
N ASP A 95 9.11 11.62 -20.15
CA ASP A 95 8.54 12.70 -20.94
C ASP A 95 7.44 13.37 -20.11
N PRO A 96 7.77 14.49 -19.46
CA PRO A 96 6.82 15.19 -18.59
C PRO A 96 5.59 15.70 -19.34
N LEU A 97 5.67 15.96 -20.64
CA LEU A 97 4.52 16.40 -21.44
C LEU A 97 3.56 15.25 -21.78
N ALA A 98 4.05 14.01 -21.80
CA ALA A 98 3.20 12.85 -22.04
C ALA A 98 2.18 12.64 -20.92
N ALA A 99 2.47 13.08 -19.71
CA ALA A 99 1.62 12.90 -18.55
C ALA A 99 0.26 13.62 -18.67
N GLU A 100 0.24 14.89 -19.05
CA GLU A 100 -1.03 15.63 -19.25
C GLU A 100 -1.80 15.09 -20.46
N SER A 101 -1.11 14.74 -21.55
CA SER A 101 -1.73 14.13 -22.72
C SER A 101 -2.38 12.79 -22.44
N LEU A 102 -1.92 12.07 -21.41
CA LEU A 102 -2.55 10.83 -20.97
C LEU A 102 -3.94 11.09 -20.39
N LEU A 103 -4.12 12.12 -19.58
CA LEU A 103 -5.43 12.46 -19.01
C LEU A 103 -6.47 12.86 -20.06
N ASP A 104 -6.02 13.52 -21.13
CA ASP A 104 -6.91 13.96 -22.20
C ASP A 104 -7.28 12.81 -23.15
N ARG A 105 -6.39 11.84 -23.33
CA ARG A 105 -6.63 10.65 -24.16
C ARG A 105 -7.54 9.63 -23.51
N TYR A 106 -7.40 9.43 -22.18
CA TYR A 106 -8.11 8.41 -21.44
C TYR A 106 -9.29 9.03 -20.67
N LYS A 107 -10.42 9.14 -21.35
CA LYS A 107 -11.69 9.56 -20.74
C LYS A 107 -12.36 8.46 -19.89
N GLY A 108 -11.80 7.26 -19.92
CA GLY A 108 -12.27 6.07 -19.23
C GLY A 108 -11.37 5.64 -18.06
N ASP A 109 -11.47 4.37 -17.71
CA ASP A 109 -10.54 3.73 -16.80
C ASP A 109 -9.16 3.68 -17.44
N PHE A 110 -8.16 4.00 -16.65
CA PHE A 110 -6.80 3.73 -17.08
C PHE A 110 -5.88 3.48 -15.87
N GLY A 111 -4.91 2.62 -16.09
CA GLY A 111 -3.86 2.33 -15.15
C GLY A 111 -2.50 2.63 -15.75
N VAL A 112 -1.60 3.09 -14.92
CA VAL A 112 -0.17 3.21 -15.26
C VAL A 112 0.60 2.32 -14.31
N TYR A 113 1.46 1.48 -14.88
CA TYR A 113 2.32 0.55 -14.15
C TYR A 113 3.75 0.79 -14.58
N MET A 114 4.66 0.88 -13.62
CA MET A 114 6.08 1.05 -13.85
C MET A 114 6.86 0.07 -13.00
N GLY A 115 7.94 -0.46 -13.53
CA GLY A 115 8.75 -1.44 -12.81
C GLY A 115 10.23 -1.39 -13.15
N SER A 116 11.00 -2.16 -12.38
CA SER A 116 12.47 -2.13 -12.37
C SER A 116 13.15 -3.29 -13.09
N SER A 117 12.44 -4.35 -13.43
CA SER A 117 13.03 -5.46 -14.16
C SER A 117 13.37 -5.09 -15.61
N ASP A 118 14.04 -5.96 -16.32
CA ASP A 118 14.12 -5.86 -17.77
C ASP A 118 12.73 -6.03 -18.39
N ILE A 119 12.52 -5.44 -19.57
CA ILE A 119 11.21 -5.43 -20.24
C ILE A 119 10.68 -6.86 -20.48
N GLU A 120 11.58 -7.79 -20.81
CA GLU A 120 11.25 -9.21 -21.03
C GLU A 120 10.73 -9.90 -19.77
N ASN A 121 11.05 -9.36 -18.59
CA ASN A 121 10.63 -9.84 -17.28
C ASN A 121 9.62 -8.91 -16.58
N ALA A 122 8.93 -8.05 -17.33
CA ALA A 122 7.99 -7.08 -16.75
C ALA A 122 6.85 -7.74 -15.94
N GLU A 123 6.49 -8.99 -16.26
CA GLU A 123 5.52 -9.79 -15.50
C GLU A 123 6.12 -10.43 -14.23
N GLY A 124 7.46 -10.36 -14.06
CA GLY A 124 8.16 -10.90 -12.91
C GLY A 124 8.04 -10.04 -11.66
N LEU A 125 8.69 -10.51 -10.58
CA LEU A 125 8.82 -9.71 -9.36
C LEU A 125 9.65 -8.46 -9.62
N GLN A 126 9.14 -7.33 -9.14
CA GLN A 126 9.79 -6.05 -9.26
C GLN A 126 10.37 -5.63 -7.91
N ASP A 127 11.59 -5.11 -7.90
CA ASP A 127 12.16 -4.49 -6.69
C ASP A 127 11.57 -3.10 -6.47
N PHE A 128 11.37 -2.35 -7.55
CA PHE A 128 10.72 -1.04 -7.53
C PHE A 128 9.49 -1.08 -8.41
N GLN A 129 8.39 -0.58 -7.88
CA GLN A 129 7.13 -0.42 -8.60
C GLN A 129 6.52 0.93 -8.29
N ALA A 130 5.84 1.50 -9.29
CA ALA A 130 4.89 2.58 -9.08
C ALA A 130 3.67 2.33 -9.95
N LYS A 131 2.49 2.55 -9.39
CA LYS A 131 1.24 2.32 -10.09
C LYS A 131 0.24 3.38 -9.71
N PHE A 132 -0.62 3.74 -10.64
CA PHE A 132 -1.86 4.40 -10.31
C PHE A 132 -3.02 3.88 -11.17
N PHE A 133 -4.19 3.94 -10.60
CA PHE A 133 -5.43 3.47 -11.20
C PHE A 133 -6.47 4.57 -11.13
N CYS A 134 -7.07 4.88 -12.27
CA CYS A 134 -8.19 5.80 -12.41
C CYS A 134 -9.41 5.01 -12.84
N GLN A 135 -10.46 5.03 -12.02
CA GLN A 135 -11.63 4.16 -12.22
C GLN A 135 -12.83 4.93 -12.79
N GLN A 136 -13.42 4.38 -13.85
CA GLN A 136 -14.73 4.83 -14.38
C GLN A 136 -15.66 3.66 -14.74
N TYR A 137 -15.12 2.44 -14.74
CA TYR A 137 -15.74 1.26 -15.33
C TYR A 137 -17.13 0.90 -14.78
N PHE A 138 -17.42 1.18 -13.53
CA PHE A 138 -18.66 0.74 -12.89
C PHE A 138 -19.86 1.68 -13.07
N GLY A 139 -19.77 2.61 -14.01
CA GLY A 139 -20.82 3.60 -14.27
C GLY A 139 -20.79 4.82 -13.34
N PRO A 140 -21.50 5.90 -13.70
CA PRO A 140 -21.36 7.19 -13.03
C PRO A 140 -21.85 7.21 -11.58
N ASN A 141 -22.72 6.28 -11.20
CA ASN A 141 -23.37 6.25 -9.89
C ASN A 141 -22.78 5.20 -8.93
N VAL A 142 -21.78 4.41 -9.39
CA VAL A 142 -21.10 3.44 -8.53
C VAL A 142 -19.99 4.15 -7.78
N PRO A 143 -19.99 4.14 -6.43
CA PRO A 143 -18.87 4.71 -5.68
C PRO A 143 -17.62 3.87 -5.92
N VAL A 144 -16.57 4.53 -6.37
CA VAL A 144 -15.25 3.98 -6.61
C VAL A 144 -14.19 4.99 -6.19
N MET A 145 -12.97 4.54 -6.00
CA MET A 145 -11.83 5.39 -5.70
C MET A 145 -10.78 5.26 -6.80
N ASP A 146 -10.00 6.29 -7.00
CA ASP A 146 -8.71 6.19 -7.68
C ASP A 146 -7.67 5.76 -6.65
N ALA A 147 -6.60 5.10 -7.07
CA ALA A 147 -5.53 4.67 -6.19
C ALA A 147 -4.15 4.97 -6.77
N PHE A 148 -3.23 5.29 -5.87
CA PHE A 148 -1.81 5.42 -6.16
C PHE A 148 -1.03 4.52 -5.22
N GLU A 149 -0.05 3.77 -5.74
CA GLU A 149 0.86 3.01 -4.90
C GLU A 149 2.29 3.03 -5.44
N PHE A 150 3.25 2.91 -4.53
CA PHE A 150 4.62 2.59 -4.88
C PHE A 150 5.21 1.61 -3.89
N HIS A 151 6.23 0.90 -4.35
CA HIS A 151 6.89 -0.16 -3.62
C HIS A 151 8.41 -0.08 -3.78
N VAL A 152 9.14 -0.34 -2.69
CA VAL A 152 10.61 -0.35 -2.65
C VAL A 152 11.14 -1.50 -1.80
N PRO A 153 12.37 -1.97 -2.07
CA PRO A 153 13.10 -2.85 -1.16
C PRO A 153 13.40 -2.13 0.16
N LEU A 154 13.48 -2.88 1.24
CA LEU A 154 13.86 -2.32 2.54
C LEU A 154 15.28 -1.74 2.53
N SER A 155 16.22 -2.37 1.81
CA SER A 155 17.59 -1.90 1.63
C SER A 155 17.65 -0.50 1.01
N TRP A 156 16.76 -0.20 0.06
CA TRP A 156 16.71 1.14 -0.54
C TRP A 156 16.33 2.19 0.49
N SER A 157 15.34 1.92 1.34
CA SER A 157 14.93 2.85 2.40
C SER A 157 16.09 3.16 3.36
N ILE A 158 16.83 2.13 3.76
CA ILE A 158 17.99 2.27 4.64
C ILE A 158 19.11 3.05 3.95
N GLY A 159 19.39 2.74 2.68
CA GLY A 159 20.45 3.41 1.91
C GLY A 159 20.17 4.89 1.61
N ASN A 160 18.91 5.30 1.70
CA ASN A 160 18.46 6.69 1.48
C ASN A 160 17.94 7.38 2.76
N ALA A 161 18.31 6.86 3.93
CA ALA A 161 17.79 7.35 5.21
C ALA A 161 18.06 8.85 5.43
N GLU A 162 19.23 9.36 5.05
CA GLU A 162 19.60 10.79 5.13
C GLU A 162 18.67 11.68 4.29
N GLN A 163 18.08 11.16 3.24
CA GLN A 163 17.14 11.84 2.35
C GLN A 163 15.67 11.55 2.75
N GLY A 164 15.45 11.01 3.95
CA GLY A 164 14.14 10.61 4.46
C GLY A 164 13.69 9.21 4.05
N GLY A 165 14.43 8.52 3.19
CA GLY A 165 14.15 7.14 2.77
C GLY A 165 12.70 6.94 2.30
N PHE A 166 12.16 5.76 2.62
CA PHE A 166 10.76 5.42 2.29
C PHE A 166 9.74 6.37 2.95
N THR A 167 9.98 6.73 4.21
CA THR A 167 9.05 7.57 4.98
C THR A 167 8.93 8.97 4.40
N GLY A 168 10.07 9.57 4.06
CA GLY A 168 10.12 10.89 3.44
C GLY A 168 9.43 10.90 2.07
N LEU A 169 9.68 9.87 1.24
CA LEU A 169 9.00 9.73 -0.05
C LEU A 169 7.49 9.53 0.13
N ALA A 170 7.09 8.68 1.07
CA ALA A 170 5.67 8.43 1.34
C ALA A 170 4.95 9.70 1.82
N ALA A 171 5.57 10.47 2.71
CA ALA A 171 5.02 11.76 3.14
C ALA A 171 4.96 12.78 1.98
N LYS A 172 6.02 12.91 1.16
CA LYS A 172 6.04 13.79 -0.02
C LYS A 172 4.91 13.45 -0.99
N VAL A 173 4.70 12.18 -1.26
CA VAL A 173 3.61 11.71 -2.13
C VAL A 173 2.25 12.01 -1.50
N ALA A 174 2.05 11.74 -0.21
CA ALA A 174 0.80 12.04 0.49
C ALA A 174 0.45 13.54 0.44
N ASP A 175 1.43 14.42 0.61
CA ASP A 175 1.23 15.88 0.55
C ASP A 175 0.88 16.36 -0.87
N ILE A 176 1.42 15.72 -1.90
CA ILE A 176 1.07 16.02 -3.29
C ILE A 176 -0.37 15.62 -3.58
N ILE A 177 -0.73 14.37 -3.27
CA ILE A 177 -2.02 13.81 -3.69
C ILE A 177 -3.17 14.11 -2.73
N LYS A 178 -2.89 14.35 -1.44
CA LYS A 178 -3.88 14.60 -0.37
C LYS A 178 -4.99 13.55 -0.37
N PRO A 179 -4.68 12.28 -0.05
CA PRO A 179 -5.61 11.17 -0.18
C PRO A 179 -6.77 11.26 0.82
N ASP A 180 -7.91 10.64 0.51
CA ASP A 180 -8.97 10.44 1.50
C ASP A 180 -8.45 9.55 2.64
N TRP A 181 -7.72 8.48 2.30
CA TRP A 181 -6.96 7.68 3.24
C TRP A 181 -5.78 6.99 2.54
N GLY A 182 -4.82 6.55 3.32
CA GLY A 182 -3.66 5.81 2.82
C GLY A 182 -2.93 5.07 3.91
N THR A 183 -2.11 4.11 3.52
CA THR A 183 -1.28 3.32 4.43
C THR A 183 0.13 3.14 3.88
N ALA A 184 1.12 3.01 4.78
CA ALA A 184 2.46 2.63 4.40
C ALA A 184 3.09 1.74 5.46
N GLY A 185 3.91 0.77 5.02
CA GLY A 185 4.59 -0.18 5.88
C GLY A 185 5.04 -1.42 5.13
N PHE A 186 5.30 -2.50 5.87
CA PHE A 186 5.60 -3.78 5.25
C PHE A 186 4.45 -4.30 4.41
N SER A 187 4.78 -4.82 3.23
CA SER A 187 3.83 -5.38 2.29
C SER A 187 4.44 -6.49 1.47
N LEU A 188 3.59 -7.33 0.90
CA LEU A 188 3.96 -8.25 -0.15
C LEU A 188 3.96 -7.52 -1.50
N THR A 189 5.11 -7.49 -2.18
CA THR A 189 5.17 -7.23 -3.62
C THR A 189 4.85 -8.50 -4.34
N ILE A 190 3.79 -8.49 -5.13
CA ILE A 190 3.30 -9.65 -5.87
C ILE A 190 3.61 -9.44 -7.35
N LEU A 191 3.77 -10.54 -8.10
CA LEU A 191 3.93 -10.53 -9.55
C LEU A 191 2.86 -9.65 -10.21
N MET A 192 3.27 -8.79 -11.14
CA MET A 192 2.34 -8.04 -11.97
C MET A 192 1.70 -8.97 -13.02
N GLY A 193 0.39 -8.85 -13.18
CA GLY A 193 -0.35 -9.43 -14.32
C GLY A 193 -0.84 -10.86 -14.17
N HIS A 194 -0.22 -11.72 -13.40
CA HIS A 194 -0.65 -13.10 -13.23
C HIS A 194 -0.95 -13.47 -11.79
N MET A 195 -2.03 -12.89 -11.30
CA MET A 195 -2.65 -13.41 -10.10
C MET A 195 -3.57 -14.59 -10.44
N ASN A 196 -3.02 -15.67 -11.00
CA ASN A 196 -3.73 -16.94 -11.03
C ASN A 196 -4.08 -17.33 -9.60
N ALA A 197 -5.26 -17.92 -9.42
CA ALA A 197 -5.79 -18.28 -8.10
C ALA A 197 -4.80 -19.10 -7.26
N GLU A 198 -4.13 -20.07 -7.87
CA GLU A 198 -3.24 -21.01 -7.19
C GLU A 198 -2.04 -20.36 -6.46
N PRO A 199 -1.24 -19.45 -7.03
CA PRO A 199 -0.15 -18.82 -6.29
C PRO A 199 -0.62 -17.99 -5.08
N ARG A 200 -1.85 -17.49 -5.11
CA ARG A 200 -2.39 -16.67 -4.01
C ARG A 200 -2.57 -17.46 -2.73
N THR A 201 -2.93 -18.73 -2.83
CA THR A 201 -3.08 -19.60 -1.66
C THR A 201 -1.79 -19.79 -0.89
N ALA A 202 -0.63 -19.72 -1.57
CA ALA A 202 0.68 -19.79 -0.92
C ALA A 202 1.02 -18.52 -0.12
N LEU A 203 0.36 -17.40 -0.38
CA LEU A 203 0.58 -16.12 0.31
C LEU A 203 -0.25 -16.01 1.59
N TYR A 204 -1.40 -16.66 1.66
CA TYR A 204 -2.30 -16.55 2.80
C TYR A 204 -1.66 -16.97 4.13
N PRO A 205 -0.93 -18.10 4.24
CA PRO A 205 -0.23 -18.47 5.46
C PRO A 205 0.82 -17.42 5.91
N VAL A 206 1.47 -16.76 4.97
CA VAL A 206 2.44 -15.68 5.28
C VAL A 206 1.73 -14.49 5.92
N LEU A 207 0.57 -14.11 5.39
CA LEU A 207 -0.24 -13.04 5.96
C LEU A 207 -0.79 -13.40 7.34
N GLN A 208 -1.24 -14.64 7.51
CA GLN A 208 -1.72 -15.11 8.80
C GLN A 208 -0.61 -15.08 9.85
N LYS A 209 0.62 -15.42 9.48
CA LYS A 209 1.76 -15.41 10.39
C LYS A 209 2.19 -13.99 10.78
N TYR A 210 2.20 -13.07 9.81
CA TYR A 210 2.74 -11.72 9.97
C TYR A 210 1.65 -10.66 9.84
N PRO A 211 0.96 -10.30 10.94
CA PRO A 211 -0.17 -9.37 10.89
C PRO A 211 0.20 -7.95 10.43
N GLY A 212 1.47 -7.56 10.53
CA GLY A 212 1.96 -6.26 10.05
C GLY A 212 2.15 -6.17 8.54
N LEU A 213 2.05 -7.29 7.81
CA LEU A 213 2.09 -7.27 6.36
C LEU A 213 0.79 -6.69 5.80
N ASP A 214 0.93 -5.77 4.87
CA ASP A 214 -0.15 -5.39 3.97
C ASP A 214 -0.10 -6.28 2.71
N CYS A 215 -1.25 -6.64 2.21
CA CYS A 215 -1.40 -7.48 1.02
C CYS A 215 -2.45 -6.92 0.06
N GLY A 216 -2.91 -5.70 0.31
CA GLY A 216 -3.91 -5.07 -0.52
C GLY A 216 -3.48 -5.06 -2.00
N ASP A 217 -4.45 -5.20 -2.85
CA ASP A 217 -4.35 -4.92 -4.28
C ASP A 217 -5.08 -3.60 -4.49
N ALA A 218 -4.35 -2.51 -4.71
CA ALA A 218 -4.94 -1.20 -4.83
C ALA A 218 -6.08 -1.15 -5.86
N LEU A 219 -5.95 -1.86 -6.97
CA LEU A 219 -6.99 -1.95 -8.00
C LEU A 219 -8.30 -2.55 -7.46
N ARG A 220 -8.23 -3.60 -6.64
CA ARG A 220 -9.43 -4.21 -6.02
C ARG A 220 -9.94 -3.37 -4.87
N ASP A 221 -9.04 -2.86 -4.06
CA ASP A 221 -9.38 -2.07 -2.88
C ASP A 221 -10.12 -0.77 -3.25
N THR A 222 -9.90 -0.20 -4.45
CA THR A 222 -10.64 0.96 -4.97
C THR A 222 -12.15 0.71 -5.06
N ASN A 223 -12.55 -0.52 -5.28
CA ASN A 223 -13.96 -0.92 -5.36
C ASN A 223 -14.51 -1.42 -4.02
N GLU A 224 -13.63 -1.81 -3.11
CA GLU A 224 -14.03 -2.43 -1.84
C GLU A 224 -14.25 -1.42 -0.74
N PHE A 225 -13.54 -0.29 -0.77
CA PHE A 225 -13.52 0.71 0.30
C PHE A 225 -13.92 2.12 -0.12
N PRO A 226 -14.95 2.31 -0.99
CA PRO A 226 -15.34 3.65 -1.42
C PRO A 226 -15.89 4.51 -0.28
N ASP A 227 -16.37 3.86 0.78
CA ASP A 227 -17.05 4.49 1.90
C ASP A 227 -16.22 4.50 3.19
N GLY A 228 -14.91 4.33 3.13
CA GLY A 228 -14.07 4.36 4.32
C GLY A 228 -12.73 3.70 4.12
N MET A 229 -12.00 3.54 5.22
CA MET A 229 -10.69 2.88 5.22
C MET A 229 -10.82 1.35 5.09
N GLY A 230 -9.86 0.73 4.42
CA GLY A 230 -9.74 -0.72 4.43
C GLY A 230 -9.10 -1.24 5.71
N SER A 231 -7.93 -0.72 6.06
CA SER A 231 -7.14 -1.18 7.20
C SER A 231 -6.14 -0.11 7.63
N VAL A 232 -5.35 -0.40 8.65
CA VAL A 232 -4.20 0.39 9.08
C VAL A 232 -2.90 -0.37 8.83
N ASN A 233 -1.80 0.38 8.72
CA ASN A 233 -0.45 -0.16 8.71
C ASN A 233 0.46 0.73 9.58
N TRP A 234 1.77 0.58 9.49
CA TRP A 234 2.75 1.36 10.23
C TRP A 234 2.48 2.86 10.17
N ILE A 235 2.24 3.40 8.98
CA ILE A 235 1.77 4.77 8.79
C ILE A 235 0.36 4.72 8.20
N SER A 236 -0.53 5.56 8.71
CA SER A 236 -1.90 5.69 8.22
C SER A 236 -2.25 7.16 8.09
N TRP A 237 -2.68 7.57 6.89
CA TRP A 237 -3.18 8.92 6.60
C TRP A 237 -4.69 8.93 6.52
N VAL A 238 -5.31 10.00 7.03
CA VAL A 238 -6.76 10.18 7.00
C VAL A 238 -7.07 11.66 6.72
N SER A 239 -7.88 11.93 5.71
CA SER A 239 -8.31 13.30 5.39
C SER A 239 -9.33 13.86 6.39
N ASP A 240 -9.41 15.18 6.46
CA ASP A 240 -10.46 15.88 7.24
C ASP A 240 -11.86 15.52 6.75
N LYS A 241 -12.03 15.26 5.44
CA LYS A 241 -13.30 14.80 4.87
C LYS A 241 -13.75 13.49 5.51
N LEU A 242 -12.82 12.54 5.71
CA LEU A 242 -13.15 11.27 6.35
C LEU A 242 -13.31 11.42 7.87
N LEU A 243 -12.47 12.23 8.52
CA LEU A 243 -12.53 12.52 9.96
C LEU A 243 -13.86 13.13 10.42
N LYS A 244 -14.52 13.93 9.57
CA LYS A 244 -15.85 14.51 9.86
C LYS A 244 -16.90 13.47 10.24
N ARG A 245 -16.71 12.21 9.84
CA ARG A 245 -17.64 11.11 10.21
C ARG A 245 -17.60 10.75 11.70
N THR A 246 -16.53 11.11 12.40
CA THR A 246 -16.32 10.75 13.81
C THR A 246 -16.24 11.92 14.75
N GLY A 247 -16.58 13.14 14.29
CA GLY A 247 -16.51 14.35 15.09
C GLY A 247 -15.18 15.09 14.99
N GLU A 248 -14.54 15.00 13.83
CA GLU A 248 -13.33 15.73 13.47
C GLU A 248 -12.04 15.29 14.21
N ARG A 249 -10.97 16.06 14.06
CA ARG A 249 -9.62 15.72 14.59
C ARG A 249 -9.58 15.53 16.09
N GLU A 250 -10.30 16.38 16.85
CA GLU A 250 -10.25 16.32 18.33
C GLU A 250 -10.91 15.07 18.90
N ALA A 251 -12.01 14.59 18.29
CA ALA A 251 -12.63 13.34 18.69
C ALA A 251 -11.67 12.14 18.52
N VAL A 252 -10.94 12.12 17.40
CA VAL A 252 -9.94 11.06 17.14
C VAL A 252 -8.77 11.15 18.11
N ARG A 253 -8.27 12.36 18.44
CA ARG A 253 -7.24 12.55 19.45
C ARG A 253 -7.68 12.09 20.82
N THR A 254 -8.89 12.43 21.22
CA THR A 254 -9.46 12.02 22.50
C THR A 254 -9.57 10.51 22.58
N SER A 255 -10.06 9.87 21.51
CA SER A 255 -10.12 8.41 21.40
C SER A 255 -8.73 7.77 21.50
N LEU A 256 -7.71 8.36 20.89
CA LEU A 256 -6.33 7.86 20.95
C LEU A 256 -5.78 7.97 22.38
N ARG A 257 -5.86 9.16 23.01
CA ARG A 257 -5.31 9.41 24.35
C ARG A 257 -5.89 8.49 25.42
N GLY A 258 -7.13 8.05 25.25
CA GLY A 258 -7.80 7.14 26.18
C GLY A 258 -7.35 5.69 26.10
N GLN A 259 -6.42 5.34 25.19
CA GLN A 259 -6.01 3.95 24.97
C GLN A 259 -4.64 3.64 25.60
N PRO A 260 -4.49 2.50 26.30
CA PRO A 260 -3.18 2.01 26.71
C PRO A 260 -2.25 1.81 25.53
N GLY A 261 -0.99 2.27 25.63
CA GLY A 261 -0.02 2.19 24.54
C GLY A 261 -0.07 3.34 23.53
N SER A 262 -0.93 4.35 23.76
CA SER A 262 -1.04 5.52 22.88
C SER A 262 0.27 6.35 22.82
N GLU A 263 1.11 6.27 23.82
CA GLU A 263 2.43 6.90 23.83
C GLU A 263 3.39 6.37 22.77
N GLN A 264 3.11 5.18 22.23
CA GLN A 264 3.88 4.58 21.13
C GLN A 264 3.40 5.05 19.74
N VAL A 265 2.31 5.80 19.69
CA VAL A 265 1.74 6.30 18.43
C VAL A 265 2.09 7.78 18.28
N LYS A 266 2.79 8.11 17.21
CA LYS A 266 2.98 9.50 16.81
C LYS A 266 1.85 9.96 15.94
N VAL A 267 1.37 11.18 16.20
CA VAL A 267 0.33 11.82 15.40
C VAL A 267 0.81 13.19 14.97
N ALA A 268 0.71 13.48 13.69
CA ALA A 268 0.92 14.82 13.16
C ALA A 268 -0.31 15.32 12.41
N GLU A 269 -0.53 16.61 12.47
CA GLU A 269 -1.55 17.30 11.69
C GLU A 269 -0.99 17.79 10.37
N LEU A 270 -1.78 17.61 9.35
CA LEU A 270 -1.55 18.11 8.01
C LEU A 270 -2.62 19.16 7.69
N ASP A 271 -2.37 20.03 6.72
CA ASP A 271 -3.36 21.00 6.27
C ASP A 271 -4.63 20.37 5.68
N TRP A 272 -4.57 19.09 5.30
CA TRP A 272 -5.67 18.33 4.70
C TRP A 272 -6.15 17.13 5.54
N GLY A 273 -5.52 16.82 6.70
CA GLY A 273 -5.88 15.65 7.48
C GLY A 273 -4.93 15.38 8.66
N MET A 274 -4.81 14.11 9.01
CA MET A 274 -3.93 13.62 10.07
C MET A 274 -3.12 12.42 9.59
N VAL A 275 -1.92 12.26 10.14
CA VAL A 275 -1.09 11.06 9.95
C VAL A 275 -0.82 10.42 11.31
N PHE A 276 -0.91 9.09 11.35
CA PHE A 276 -0.63 8.23 12.51
C PHE A 276 0.53 7.32 12.17
N GLN A 277 1.56 7.31 13.03
CA GLN A 277 2.68 6.38 12.91
C GLN A 277 2.68 5.43 14.11
N ALA A 278 2.52 4.16 13.86
CA ALA A 278 2.43 3.08 14.84
C ALA A 278 3.82 2.54 15.20
N GLY A 279 4.49 3.20 16.14
CA GLY A 279 5.87 2.90 16.53
C GLY A 279 6.92 3.54 15.62
N ALA A 280 8.18 3.50 16.04
CA ALA A 280 9.29 4.14 15.35
C ALA A 280 9.61 3.46 13.99
N LEU A 281 9.41 2.16 13.89
CA LEU A 281 9.72 1.34 12.72
C LEU A 281 8.53 0.47 12.30
N PRO A 282 8.47 0.10 11.00
CA PRO A 282 7.51 -0.89 10.56
C PRO A 282 7.81 -2.25 11.22
N GLY A 283 6.76 -2.95 11.64
CA GLY A 283 6.84 -4.27 12.23
C GLY A 283 6.07 -5.31 11.42
N LEU A 284 6.59 -6.53 11.35
CA LEU A 284 5.85 -7.67 10.80
C LEU A 284 4.88 -8.24 11.84
N GLY A 285 5.29 -8.24 13.10
CA GLY A 285 4.60 -8.95 14.15
C GLY A 285 4.69 -10.47 14.01
N ASP A 286 4.11 -11.16 14.96
CA ASP A 286 3.88 -12.61 14.90
C ASP A 286 2.49 -12.87 15.49
N ASN A 287 1.63 -13.54 14.76
CA ASN A 287 0.25 -13.81 15.20
C ASN A 287 0.18 -14.80 16.38
N GLY A 288 1.27 -15.55 16.63
CA GLY A 288 1.43 -16.37 17.83
C GLY A 288 1.74 -15.56 19.11
N ASP A 289 2.10 -14.29 19.00
CA ASP A 289 2.39 -13.39 20.12
C ASP A 289 1.22 -12.42 20.36
N PRO A 290 0.44 -12.57 21.45
CA PRO A 290 -0.64 -11.66 21.78
C PRO A 290 -0.18 -10.20 22.01
N GLY A 291 1.10 -9.99 22.39
CA GLY A 291 1.72 -8.69 22.59
C GLY A 291 2.20 -8.02 21.31
N THR A 292 2.10 -8.71 20.17
CA THR A 292 2.62 -8.21 18.90
C THR A 292 1.97 -6.90 18.46
N LEU A 293 2.77 -5.98 17.95
CA LEU A 293 2.36 -4.71 17.31
C LEU A 293 1.36 -3.87 18.13
N PRO A 294 1.65 -3.53 19.40
CA PRO A 294 0.71 -2.84 20.27
C PRO A 294 0.30 -1.47 19.71
N ALA A 295 1.23 -0.71 19.14
CA ALA A 295 0.92 0.58 18.52
C ALA A 295 -0.02 0.47 17.30
N TYR A 296 0.08 -0.60 16.51
CA TYR A 296 -0.86 -0.86 15.40
C TYR A 296 -2.28 -1.12 15.92
N LYS A 297 -2.41 -1.85 17.03
CA LYS A 297 -3.71 -2.11 17.69
C LYS A 297 -4.34 -0.81 18.18
N VAL A 298 -3.55 0.09 18.74
CA VAL A 298 -4.02 1.42 19.18
C VAL A 298 -4.53 2.24 17.99
N VAL A 299 -3.75 2.35 16.92
CA VAL A 299 -4.18 3.07 15.70
C VAL A 299 -5.43 2.43 15.10
N ALA A 300 -5.48 1.09 15.03
CA ALA A 300 -6.61 0.36 14.48
C ALA A 300 -7.91 0.63 15.24
N ARG A 301 -7.88 0.60 16.56
CA ARG A 301 -9.04 0.92 17.42
C ARG A 301 -9.47 2.38 17.29
N THR A 302 -8.48 3.29 17.25
CA THR A 302 -8.74 4.73 17.09
C THR A 302 -9.46 5.03 15.78
N LEU A 303 -9.01 4.40 14.68
CA LEU A 303 -9.55 4.63 13.34
C LEU A 303 -10.67 3.65 12.95
N LYS A 304 -11.05 2.72 13.83
CA LYS A 304 -12.12 1.73 13.58
C LYS A 304 -13.44 2.34 13.09
N PRO A 305 -13.92 3.48 13.64
CA PRO A 305 -15.15 4.11 13.16
C PRO A 305 -15.09 4.63 11.72
N LEU A 306 -13.88 4.80 11.17
CA LEU A 306 -13.65 5.26 9.79
C LEU A 306 -13.57 4.14 8.76
N ARG A 307 -13.60 2.88 9.21
CA ARG A 307 -13.53 1.73 8.31
C ARG A 307 -14.78 1.64 7.45
N ALA A 308 -14.59 1.15 6.23
CA ALA A 308 -15.70 0.84 5.35
C ALA A 308 -16.59 -0.25 5.99
N PRO A 309 -17.92 -0.07 5.96
CA PRO A 309 -18.85 -1.00 6.63
C PRO A 309 -18.90 -2.38 5.94
N LYS A 310 -18.51 -2.45 4.68
CA LYS A 310 -18.55 -3.66 3.87
C LYS A 310 -17.17 -3.92 3.26
N ALA A 311 -16.61 -5.10 3.53
CA ALA A 311 -15.51 -5.64 2.76
C ALA A 311 -16.07 -6.61 1.72
N ARG A 312 -15.61 -6.51 0.47
CA ARG A 312 -15.85 -7.49 -0.59
C ARG A 312 -14.80 -8.59 -0.53
N GLY A 313 -14.68 -9.43 -1.53
CA GLY A 313 -13.76 -10.56 -1.50
C GLY A 313 -12.29 -10.22 -1.30
N PHE A 314 -11.49 -11.19 -0.89
CA PHE A 314 -10.07 -11.01 -0.63
C PHE A 314 -9.25 -11.49 -1.85
N ALA A 315 -8.28 -10.67 -2.27
CA ALA A 315 -7.42 -11.04 -3.40
C ALA A 315 -6.52 -12.23 -3.08
N ILE A 316 -6.19 -12.43 -1.81
CA ILE A 316 -5.37 -13.51 -1.28
C ILE A 316 -6.24 -14.29 -0.31
N SER A 317 -6.59 -15.53 -0.67
CA SER A 317 -7.49 -16.39 0.07
C SER A 317 -6.84 -17.75 0.28
N SER A 318 -7.26 -18.47 1.33
CA SER A 318 -6.80 -19.83 1.64
C SER A 318 -7.20 -20.84 0.56
N GLU A 319 -8.27 -20.56 -0.17
CA GLU A 319 -8.75 -21.42 -1.23
C GLU A 319 -8.59 -20.78 -2.61
N ALA A 320 -8.01 -21.53 -3.54
CA ALA A 320 -7.96 -21.16 -4.94
C ALA A 320 -9.36 -21.25 -5.53
N LEU A 321 -10.11 -20.14 -5.47
CA LEU A 321 -11.34 -19.92 -6.23
C LEU A 321 -12.13 -21.20 -6.58
N ASN A 322 -12.73 -21.83 -5.61
CA ASN A 322 -13.98 -22.50 -5.89
C ASN A 322 -15.01 -21.37 -6.08
N ALA A 323 -15.48 -21.21 -7.29
CA ALA A 323 -16.40 -20.15 -7.68
C ALA A 323 -17.70 -20.11 -6.84
N ASP A 324 -17.94 -21.12 -6.05
CA ASP A 324 -19.14 -21.31 -5.23
C ASP A 324 -18.98 -20.77 -3.79
N ASP A 325 -17.78 -20.37 -3.34
CA ASP A 325 -17.57 -19.95 -1.96
C ASP A 325 -17.09 -18.49 -1.83
N GLU A 326 -17.91 -17.55 -2.33
CA GLU A 326 -17.74 -16.10 -2.12
C GLU A 326 -17.62 -15.74 -0.63
N ASP A 327 -18.13 -16.56 0.28
CA ASP A 327 -18.18 -16.26 1.69
C ASP A 327 -16.85 -16.50 2.41
N ILE A 328 -16.03 -17.45 1.99
CA ILE A 328 -14.70 -17.69 2.57
C ILE A 328 -13.83 -16.46 2.35
N GLY A 329 -13.66 -16.01 1.12
CA GLY A 329 -12.86 -14.83 0.80
C GLY A 329 -13.33 -13.55 1.50
N LYS A 330 -14.63 -13.36 1.66
CA LYS A 330 -15.20 -12.23 2.41
C LYS A 330 -14.91 -12.33 3.91
N ASN A 331 -15.01 -13.52 4.49
CA ASN A 331 -14.72 -13.73 5.91
C ASN A 331 -13.24 -13.57 6.21
N GLU A 332 -12.35 -14.10 5.37
CA GLU A 332 -10.92 -13.91 5.48
C GLU A 332 -10.53 -12.43 5.34
N ARG A 333 -11.15 -11.69 4.42
CA ARG A 333 -10.96 -10.25 4.28
C ARG A 333 -11.38 -9.49 5.54
N ARG A 334 -12.55 -9.81 6.10
CA ARG A 334 -13.02 -9.20 7.36
C ARG A 334 -12.07 -9.48 8.51
N ALA A 335 -11.63 -10.73 8.65
CA ALA A 335 -10.65 -11.12 9.66
C ALA A 335 -9.33 -10.36 9.49
N TRP A 336 -8.85 -10.24 8.25
CA TRP A 336 -7.62 -9.49 7.97
C TRP A 336 -7.76 -8.00 8.26
N VAL A 337 -8.88 -7.37 7.90
CA VAL A 337 -9.16 -5.95 8.22
C VAL A 337 -9.23 -5.73 9.72
N ALA A 338 -9.76 -6.70 10.47
CA ALA A 338 -9.93 -6.65 11.92
C ALA A 338 -8.72 -7.20 12.72
N ARG A 339 -7.63 -7.58 12.04
CA ARG A 339 -6.49 -8.29 12.68
C ARG A 339 -5.80 -7.56 13.83
N PHE A 340 -6.08 -6.28 13.98
CA PHE A 340 -5.57 -5.43 15.07
C PHE A 340 -6.64 -4.98 16.07
N ASP A 341 -7.87 -5.48 15.96
CA ASP A 341 -8.98 -5.11 16.86
C ASP A 341 -8.83 -5.61 18.29
#